data_b9b9fe6a33e4f65d3925b4a458c77401
#
_entry.id   b9b9fe6a33e4f65d3925b4a458c77401
#
_cell.length_a   1.000
_cell.length_b   1.000
_cell.length_c   1.000
_cell.angle_alpha   90.00
_cell.angle_beta   90.00
_cell.angle_gamma   90.00
#
_symmetry.space_group_name_H-M   'P 1'
#
loop_
_entity.id
_entity.type
_entity.pdbx_description
1 polymer ?
#
loop_
_entity_poly.entity_id
_entity_poly.type
_entity_poly.pdbx_seq_one_letter_code
_entity_poly.pdbx_strand_id
1 'polypeptide(L)'
;MAVTISPTTASVAGATTQQFTATVTGSTNTAVTWQVNGATGGDATNGTISTTGLYTAPAVLPTTITVAVSAVAQADTTKTAVAVVTLTAPAVTITISPTSATVMAGAPQQFTPTVTVTGSTNNAVNWSVSGVQGGDAIHGTIDATGLYTAPASPPKSAITVTATSQANTAFSASAPVTLQFGNASLNGTYVFFVSQGDNSSGSGFAYRGGTLQADGAGHITAGVSDGNSGAGPSTGVPLTGTYSVGADGRGTMTLTDASSSHTFSFALTSSARGQVIAFDSTAVTSGFIRLQDPAAVTGGVSGPFVFGMSGDNAGPAAAVGQLTFSGATVTGTEDVNTASGGPVSGTGIVGSFTVPAGGRGTATLNSAQFVYYIIDGSTLVMMNLDVSGLRIAGTAFAQSTGQFSNASLGSSAFFANGSAVSGNKPYALASRFDTNAATGQFSGGVVDANNGGAMTTNTAFSSGASYSVAASGRGQIGTGSSNFIVWLASQKQGVILQIDPSFVATGQLFRQQTGFQLVTGGYAFATAGVNSAGSVLQAIDGQLTIAGLGTSLSGMEDVNSGTAQISRTLTGNLTAGTNGRASFTSTSASANYAFYFVSPDKFIMLSADPNTVFSGTAERQCSDCQF
;
A
#
# COMPACT_ATOMS: atom_id res chain seq x y z
N MET A 1 63.81 40.05 20.76
CA MET A 1 62.97 38.96 21.30
C MET A 1 62.77 37.95 20.18
N ALA A 2 62.89 36.65 20.49
CA ALA A 2 62.58 35.57 19.56
C ALA A 2 61.82 34.47 20.29
N VAL A 3 60.93 33.75 19.53
CA VAL A 3 60.18 32.58 20.00
C VAL A 3 60.61 31.38 19.14
N THR A 4 60.80 30.25 19.78
CA THR A 4 61.04 28.98 19.10
C THR A 4 60.07 27.94 19.64
N ILE A 5 59.72 26.94 18.81
CA ILE A 5 58.83 25.82 19.15
C ILE A 5 59.53 24.51 18.85
N SER A 6 59.37 23.52 19.72
CA SER A 6 59.89 22.16 19.54
C SER A 6 58.85 21.14 19.92
N PRO A 7 58.64 20.09 19.11
CA PRO A 7 59.18 19.88 17.76
C PRO A 7 58.63 20.87 16.74
N THR A 8 59.30 21.10 15.63
CA THR A 8 58.82 21.95 14.51
C THR A 8 57.89 21.21 13.56
N THR A 9 57.90 19.87 13.63
CA THR A 9 56.95 18.99 12.88
C THR A 9 56.56 17.82 13.75
N ALA A 10 55.33 17.36 13.63
CA ALA A 10 54.85 16.15 14.29
C ALA A 10 53.85 15.41 13.40
N SER A 11 53.73 14.07 13.56
CA SER A 11 52.69 13.26 13.03
C SER A 11 51.87 12.68 14.21
N VAL A 12 50.59 13.00 14.25
CA VAL A 12 49.72 12.70 15.39
C VAL A 12 48.50 11.94 14.89
N ALA A 13 48.26 10.75 15.45
CA ALA A 13 47.03 9.98 15.14
C ALA A 13 45.85 10.56 15.87
N GLY A 14 44.63 10.27 15.36
CA GLY A 14 43.38 10.67 16.03
C GLY A 14 43.32 10.22 17.48
N ALA A 15 42.74 11.05 18.35
CA ALA A 15 42.60 10.86 19.79
C ALA A 15 43.93 10.72 20.56
N THR A 16 45.08 10.97 19.93
CA THR A 16 46.39 10.96 20.60
C THR A 16 46.91 12.36 20.89
N THR A 17 47.95 12.46 21.71
CA THR A 17 48.51 13.77 22.12
C THR A 17 49.94 13.92 21.70
N GLN A 18 50.37 15.19 21.55
CA GLN A 18 51.75 15.59 21.30
C GLN A 18 52.10 16.80 22.17
N GLN A 19 53.20 16.68 22.91
CA GLN A 19 53.73 17.79 23.69
C GLN A 19 54.57 18.71 22.80
N PHE A 20 54.25 20.01 22.82
CA PHE A 20 55.05 21.08 22.27
C PHE A 20 55.64 21.93 23.42
N THR A 21 56.85 22.42 23.22
CA THR A 21 57.52 23.36 24.14
C THR A 21 57.88 24.63 23.38
N ALA A 22 57.65 25.77 24.00
CA ALA A 22 58.06 27.07 23.44
C ALA A 22 59.17 27.67 24.30
N THR A 23 60.17 28.30 23.66
CA THR A 23 61.23 29.05 24.32
C THR A 23 61.18 30.49 23.82
N VAL A 24 61.06 31.44 24.76
CA VAL A 24 61.12 32.89 24.49
C VAL A 24 62.42 33.44 24.99
N THR A 25 63.16 34.14 24.11
CA THR A 25 64.45 34.79 24.46
C THR A 25 64.39 36.31 24.23
N GLY A 26 65.15 37.08 25.02
CA GLY A 26 65.18 38.52 24.89
C GLY A 26 63.98 39.28 25.52
N SER A 27 63.32 38.62 26.49
CA SER A 27 62.25 39.20 27.32
C SER A 27 62.26 38.55 28.70
N THR A 28 61.82 39.30 29.72
CA THR A 28 61.60 38.77 31.11
C THR A 28 60.25 38.05 31.20
N ASN A 29 59.26 38.39 30.34
CA ASN A 29 58.05 37.62 30.22
C ASN A 29 58.23 36.53 29.16
N THR A 30 58.35 35.29 29.58
CA THR A 30 58.53 34.10 28.72
C THR A 30 57.24 33.36 28.41
N ALA A 31 56.07 33.88 28.85
CA ALA A 31 54.78 33.24 28.64
C ALA A 31 54.37 33.32 27.15
N VAL A 32 53.70 32.26 26.68
CA VAL A 32 53.13 32.19 25.33
C VAL A 32 51.63 31.89 25.38
N THR A 33 50.93 32.32 24.35
CA THR A 33 49.55 31.90 24.03
C THR A 33 49.61 30.85 22.94
N TRP A 34 49.08 29.67 23.23
CA TRP A 34 49.03 28.56 22.28
C TRP A 34 47.81 28.66 21.37
N GLN A 35 47.99 28.40 20.08
CA GLN A 35 46.96 28.41 19.06
C GLN A 35 47.07 27.19 18.15
N VAL A 36 45.89 26.74 17.62
CA VAL A 36 45.80 25.76 16.52
C VAL A 36 45.09 26.45 15.36
N ASN A 37 45.74 26.51 14.17
CA ASN A 37 45.24 27.23 13.00
C ASN A 37 44.78 28.68 13.33
N GLY A 38 45.47 29.36 14.25
CA GLY A 38 45.17 30.72 14.71
C GLY A 38 44.09 30.83 15.79
N ALA A 39 43.39 29.74 16.13
CA ALA A 39 42.41 29.71 17.22
C ALA A 39 43.12 29.45 18.56
N THR A 40 42.95 30.34 19.56
CA THR A 40 43.53 30.19 20.90
C THR A 40 42.95 28.96 21.57
N GLY A 41 43.83 28.02 21.99
CA GLY A 41 43.43 26.72 22.57
C GLY A 41 42.94 25.71 21.55
N GLY A 42 42.73 26.09 20.27
CA GLY A 42 42.21 25.19 19.21
C GLY A 42 40.70 24.96 19.26
N ASP A 43 40.25 23.97 18.51
CA ASP A 43 38.83 23.59 18.38
C ASP A 43 38.67 22.06 18.23
N ALA A 44 37.38 21.57 18.22
CA ALA A 44 37.10 20.16 18.10
C ALA A 44 37.45 19.55 16.73
N THR A 45 37.54 20.35 15.66
CA THR A 45 37.84 19.90 14.30
C THR A 45 39.34 19.79 14.05
N ASN A 46 40.12 20.77 14.53
CA ASN A 46 41.55 20.85 14.31
C ASN A 46 42.39 20.33 15.50
N GLY A 47 41.73 19.94 16.57
CA GLY A 47 42.35 19.57 17.83
C GLY A 47 42.52 20.73 18.79
N THR A 48 42.79 20.43 20.05
CA THR A 48 42.96 21.43 21.11
C THR A 48 44.39 21.42 21.65
N ILE A 49 44.83 22.57 22.17
CA ILE A 49 46.12 22.69 22.83
C ILE A 49 45.98 23.34 24.21
N SER A 50 46.57 22.74 25.24
CA SER A 50 46.53 23.27 26.60
C SER A 50 47.48 24.50 26.74
N THR A 51 47.33 25.21 27.85
CA THR A 51 48.25 26.31 28.21
C THR A 51 49.70 25.83 28.47
N THR A 52 49.89 24.51 28.70
CA THR A 52 51.22 23.88 28.87
C THR A 52 51.81 23.37 27.55
N GLY A 53 51.07 23.53 26.41
CA GLY A 53 51.55 23.10 25.10
C GLY A 53 51.24 21.65 24.74
N LEU A 54 50.37 20.97 25.52
CA LEU A 54 49.91 19.62 25.17
C LEU A 54 48.81 19.72 24.13
N TYR A 55 49.13 19.32 22.92
CA TYR A 55 48.17 19.22 21.81
C TYR A 55 47.43 17.87 21.87
N THR A 56 46.14 17.88 21.66
CA THR A 56 45.26 16.69 21.57
C THR A 56 44.57 16.69 20.20
N ALA A 57 44.80 15.67 19.40
CA ALA A 57 44.18 15.51 18.08
C ALA A 57 42.68 15.20 18.20
N PRO A 58 41.82 15.57 17.20
CA PRO A 58 40.43 15.18 17.13
C PRO A 58 40.26 13.67 17.20
N ALA A 59 39.16 13.21 17.83
CA ALA A 59 38.88 11.77 17.97
C ALA A 59 38.49 11.12 16.64
N VAL A 60 37.88 11.88 15.73
CA VAL A 60 37.43 11.43 14.39
C VAL A 60 38.17 12.22 13.32
N LEU A 61 38.90 11.52 12.46
CA LEU A 61 39.66 12.08 11.32
C LEU A 61 39.25 11.30 10.05
N PRO A 62 38.33 11.81 9.25
CA PRO A 62 37.91 11.13 8.02
C PRO A 62 39.01 11.14 6.94
N THR A 63 39.88 12.14 6.96
CA THR A 63 41.01 12.28 6.05
C THR A 63 42.25 12.76 6.80
N THR A 64 43.45 12.48 6.27
CA THR A 64 44.68 13.05 6.77
C THR A 64 44.73 14.54 6.43
N ILE A 65 44.95 15.40 7.42
CA ILE A 65 45.03 16.85 7.28
C ILE A 65 46.28 17.39 7.97
N THR A 66 46.67 18.63 7.66
CA THR A 66 47.73 19.35 8.37
C THR A 66 47.15 20.53 9.13
N VAL A 67 47.62 20.74 10.34
CA VAL A 67 47.28 21.89 11.18
C VAL A 67 48.57 22.61 11.63
N ALA A 68 48.47 23.91 11.86
CA ALA A 68 49.56 24.74 12.39
C ALA A 68 49.36 24.91 13.91
N VAL A 69 50.31 24.43 14.71
CA VAL A 69 50.39 24.74 16.13
C VAL A 69 51.33 25.93 16.31
N SER A 70 50.83 27.00 16.94
CA SER A 70 51.58 28.26 17.08
C SER A 70 51.76 28.63 18.55
N ALA A 71 52.95 29.08 18.90
CA ALA A 71 53.25 29.71 20.17
C ALA A 71 53.48 31.20 19.95
N VAL A 72 52.56 32.04 20.45
CA VAL A 72 52.59 33.50 20.33
C VAL A 72 53.08 34.08 21.64
N ALA A 73 54.16 34.85 21.61
CA ALA A 73 54.71 35.47 22.84
C ALA A 73 53.73 36.50 23.44
N GLN A 74 53.48 36.43 24.73
CA GLN A 74 52.62 37.40 25.41
C GLN A 74 53.28 38.79 25.58
N ALA A 75 54.61 38.84 25.57
CA ALA A 75 55.36 40.09 25.67
C ALA A 75 55.33 40.91 24.34
N ASP A 76 55.19 40.24 23.20
CA ASP A 76 55.12 40.85 21.88
C ASP A 76 54.37 39.87 20.94
N THR A 77 53.11 40.12 20.69
CA THR A 77 52.25 39.24 19.88
C THR A 77 52.63 39.18 18.40
N THR A 78 53.59 39.99 17.94
CA THR A 78 54.16 39.89 16.58
C THR A 78 55.20 38.77 16.46
N LYS A 79 55.69 38.23 17.59
CA LYS A 79 56.67 37.15 17.65
C LYS A 79 55.96 35.80 17.87
N THR A 80 56.01 34.99 16.82
CA THR A 80 55.34 33.69 16.79
C THR A 80 56.29 32.63 16.26
N ALA A 81 56.22 31.42 16.81
CA ALA A 81 56.83 30.24 16.25
C ALA A 81 55.75 29.23 15.89
N VAL A 82 55.91 28.51 14.78
CA VAL A 82 54.90 27.60 14.23
C VAL A 82 55.50 26.19 14.06
N ALA A 83 54.74 25.19 14.44
CA ALA A 83 54.98 23.78 14.15
C ALA A 83 53.90 23.26 13.19
N VAL A 84 54.30 22.44 12.23
CA VAL A 84 53.36 21.76 11.32
C VAL A 84 53.05 20.38 11.86
N VAL A 85 51.76 20.12 12.11
CA VAL A 85 51.27 18.83 12.61
C VAL A 85 50.49 18.15 11.51
N THR A 86 50.93 16.96 11.11
CA THR A 86 50.14 16.06 10.24
C THR A 86 49.25 15.18 11.09
N LEU A 87 47.96 15.38 10.99
CA LEU A 87 46.94 14.50 11.62
C LEU A 87 46.69 13.35 10.68
N THR A 88 47.06 12.14 11.09
CA THR A 88 46.89 10.93 10.27
C THR A 88 45.57 10.28 10.57
N ALA A 89 44.72 10.15 9.53
CA ALA A 89 43.47 9.42 9.63
C ALA A 89 43.77 7.94 9.90
N PRO A 90 42.97 7.28 10.79
CA PRO A 90 43.08 5.84 11.01
C PRO A 90 42.87 5.07 9.70
N ALA A 91 43.74 4.09 9.43
CA ALA A 91 43.46 3.11 8.37
C ALA A 91 42.44 2.10 8.91
N VAL A 92 41.30 1.99 8.20
CA VAL A 92 40.18 1.12 8.58
C VAL A 92 39.90 0.12 7.48
N THR A 93 39.74 -1.14 7.85
CA THR A 93 39.04 -2.13 7.04
C THR A 93 37.79 -2.58 7.78
N ILE A 94 36.66 -2.64 7.10
CA ILE A 94 35.38 -3.04 7.66
C ILE A 94 34.69 -4.03 6.73
N THR A 95 34.17 -5.09 7.28
CA THR A 95 33.32 -6.08 6.60
C THR A 95 32.09 -6.34 7.44
N ILE A 96 31.03 -6.86 6.83
CA ILE A 96 29.77 -7.23 7.48
C ILE A 96 29.42 -8.67 7.17
N SER A 97 28.91 -9.40 8.13
CA SER A 97 28.43 -10.78 7.95
C SER A 97 27.04 -10.91 8.58
N PRO A 98 26.07 -11.52 7.87
CA PRO A 98 26.14 -12.00 6.49
C PRO A 98 26.29 -10.84 5.48
N THR A 99 26.81 -11.10 4.29
CA THR A 99 26.97 -10.13 3.21
C THR A 99 25.66 -9.85 2.45
N SER A 100 24.63 -10.67 2.68
CA SER A 100 23.23 -10.48 2.26
C SER A 100 22.33 -11.34 3.14
N ALA A 101 21.06 -10.97 3.28
CA ALA A 101 20.10 -11.76 4.03
C ALA A 101 18.73 -11.80 3.35
N THR A 102 18.02 -12.92 3.51
CA THR A 102 16.58 -13.04 3.23
C THR A 102 15.88 -13.20 4.57
N VAL A 103 14.96 -12.28 4.90
CA VAL A 103 14.35 -12.15 6.21
C VAL A 103 12.83 -12.16 6.07
N MET A 104 12.16 -12.92 6.92
CA MET A 104 10.71 -12.91 7.01
C MET A 104 10.23 -11.62 7.69
N ALA A 105 9.05 -11.13 7.30
CA ALA A 105 8.40 -9.99 7.95
C ALA A 105 8.36 -10.16 9.48
N GLY A 106 8.73 -9.12 10.21
CA GLY A 106 8.79 -9.10 11.67
C GLY A 106 9.92 -9.92 12.30
N ALA A 107 10.67 -10.70 11.53
CA ALA A 107 11.74 -11.53 12.07
C ALA A 107 13.04 -10.73 12.31
N PRO A 108 13.84 -11.12 13.32
CA PRO A 108 15.16 -10.54 13.55
C PRO A 108 16.23 -11.21 12.68
N GLN A 109 17.28 -10.44 12.34
CA GLN A 109 18.49 -10.91 11.67
C GLN A 109 19.72 -10.25 12.30
N GLN A 110 20.63 -11.05 12.80
CA GLN A 110 21.90 -10.53 13.33
C GLN A 110 22.87 -10.22 12.20
N PHE A 111 23.43 -9.00 12.20
CA PHE A 111 24.58 -8.59 11.41
C PHE A 111 25.76 -8.33 12.33
N THR A 112 26.94 -8.81 11.95
CA THR A 112 28.17 -8.69 12.74
C THR A 112 29.22 -7.96 11.90
N PRO A 113 29.76 -6.82 12.37
CA PRO A 113 30.84 -6.13 11.69
C PRO A 113 32.18 -6.74 12.12
N THR A 114 33.13 -6.84 11.20
CA THR A 114 34.54 -7.04 11.54
C THR A 114 35.31 -5.79 11.17
N VAL A 115 35.84 -5.09 12.18
CA VAL A 115 36.55 -3.82 12.02
C VAL A 115 37.99 -3.96 12.45
N THR A 116 38.93 -3.69 11.56
CA THR A 116 40.37 -3.59 11.90
C THR A 116 40.79 -2.14 11.71
N VAL A 117 41.34 -1.55 12.75
CA VAL A 117 41.78 -0.15 12.79
C VAL A 117 43.26 -0.07 13.11
N THR A 118 44.01 0.69 12.31
CA THR A 118 45.41 1.02 12.60
C THR A 118 45.51 2.53 12.89
N GLY A 119 46.12 2.91 13.99
CA GLY A 119 46.24 4.31 14.41
C GLY A 119 45.07 4.82 15.28
N SER A 120 44.20 3.90 15.77
CA SER A 120 43.15 4.18 16.76
C SER A 120 42.78 2.87 17.46
N THR A 121 42.24 2.95 18.67
CA THR A 121 41.68 1.80 19.43
C THR A 121 40.16 1.70 19.26
N ASN A 122 39.51 2.65 18.59
CA ASN A 122 38.06 2.65 18.38
C ASN A 122 37.68 1.74 17.20
N ASN A 123 37.15 0.57 17.49
CA ASN A 123 36.64 -0.40 16.51
C ASN A 123 35.08 -0.46 16.49
N ALA A 124 34.41 0.50 17.14
CA ALA A 124 32.97 0.58 17.16
C ALA A 124 32.38 1.05 15.82
N VAL A 125 31.13 0.71 15.57
CA VAL A 125 30.38 1.12 14.37
C VAL A 125 29.10 1.86 14.73
N ASN A 126 28.64 2.67 13.78
CA ASN A 126 27.26 3.17 13.75
C ASN A 126 26.47 2.37 12.72
N TRP A 127 25.29 1.92 13.13
CA TRP A 127 24.40 1.16 12.28
C TRP A 127 23.35 2.06 11.61
N SER A 128 23.05 1.79 10.35
CA SER A 128 21.94 2.40 9.61
C SER A 128 21.23 1.39 8.75
N VAL A 129 19.94 1.64 8.49
CA VAL A 129 19.12 0.90 7.53
C VAL A 129 18.66 1.86 6.46
N SER A 130 18.95 1.54 5.19
CA SER A 130 18.61 2.39 4.02
C SER A 130 18.98 3.87 4.21
N GLY A 131 20.13 4.12 4.88
CA GLY A 131 20.66 5.45 5.14
C GLY A 131 20.12 6.14 6.41
N VAL A 132 19.14 5.57 7.10
CA VAL A 132 18.59 6.09 8.37
C VAL A 132 19.32 5.44 9.54
N GLN A 133 19.93 6.23 10.44
CA GLN A 133 20.59 5.73 11.62
C GLN A 133 19.59 5.02 12.55
N GLY A 134 19.88 3.76 12.91
CA GLY A 134 18.96 2.90 13.67
C GLY A 134 17.75 2.39 12.88
N GLY A 135 17.54 2.87 11.63
CA GLY A 135 16.43 2.46 10.77
C GLY A 135 15.12 3.21 11.04
N ASP A 136 14.03 2.74 10.42
CA ASP A 136 12.68 3.27 10.52
C ASP A 136 11.60 2.17 10.42
N ALA A 137 10.33 2.55 10.55
CA ALA A 137 9.21 1.62 10.50
C ALA A 137 8.97 1.01 9.09
N ILE A 138 9.45 1.63 8.03
CA ILE A 138 9.26 1.18 6.63
C ILE A 138 10.32 0.15 6.25
N HIS A 139 11.59 0.41 6.61
CA HIS A 139 12.72 -0.42 6.22
C HIS A 139 13.19 -1.38 7.32
N GLY A 140 12.60 -1.30 8.51
CA GLY A 140 13.02 -2.02 9.70
C GLY A 140 14.03 -1.23 10.53
N THR A 141 14.30 -1.74 11.72
CA THR A 141 15.20 -1.09 12.70
C THR A 141 16.41 -1.96 12.97
N ILE A 142 17.52 -1.34 13.36
CA ILE A 142 18.74 -2.03 13.79
C ILE A 142 19.26 -1.41 15.09
N ASP A 143 19.57 -2.23 16.06
CA ASP A 143 20.12 -1.78 17.33
C ASP A 143 21.65 -1.64 17.32
N ALA A 144 22.21 -1.19 18.43
CA ALA A 144 23.67 -0.99 18.58
C ALA A 144 24.47 -2.30 18.50
N THR A 145 23.85 -3.45 18.71
CA THR A 145 24.48 -4.78 18.62
C THR A 145 24.48 -5.33 17.21
N GLY A 146 23.80 -4.66 16.26
CA GLY A 146 23.63 -5.10 14.88
C GLY A 146 22.47 -6.08 14.68
N LEU A 147 21.55 -6.17 15.65
CA LEU A 147 20.31 -6.94 15.48
C LEU A 147 19.31 -6.11 14.69
N TYR A 148 19.12 -6.49 13.42
CA TYR A 148 18.11 -5.94 12.54
C TYR A 148 16.76 -6.61 12.81
N THR A 149 15.69 -5.83 12.90
CA THR A 149 14.30 -6.30 12.97
C THR A 149 13.55 -5.84 11.74
N ALA A 150 13.04 -6.80 10.97
CA ALA A 150 12.33 -6.54 9.71
C ALA A 150 10.97 -5.88 9.95
N PRO A 151 10.48 -5.01 9.04
CA PRO A 151 9.11 -4.48 9.10
C PRO A 151 8.08 -5.57 8.79
N ALA A 152 6.80 -5.28 9.04
CA ALA A 152 5.70 -6.24 8.87
C ALA A 152 5.36 -6.55 7.40
N SER A 153 5.85 -5.77 6.43
CA SER A 153 5.67 -6.03 5.00
C SER A 153 6.77 -5.38 4.16
N PRO A 154 7.04 -5.91 2.94
CA PRO A 154 8.07 -5.37 2.06
C PRO A 154 7.81 -3.91 1.64
N PRO A 155 8.82 -3.01 1.68
CA PRO A 155 8.74 -1.68 1.09
C PRO A 155 8.98 -1.71 -0.43
N LYS A 156 8.69 -0.61 -1.13
CA LYS A 156 9.03 -0.44 -2.57
C LYS A 156 10.54 -0.41 -2.81
N SER A 157 11.26 0.24 -1.91
CA SER A 157 12.69 0.43 -2.01
C SER A 157 13.45 -0.77 -1.45
N ALA A 158 14.63 -1.03 -2.02
CA ALA A 158 15.52 -2.05 -1.49
C ALA A 158 16.01 -1.69 -0.07
N ILE A 159 16.08 -2.69 0.80
CA ILE A 159 16.60 -2.54 2.15
C ILE A 159 18.11 -2.82 2.14
N THR A 160 18.87 -1.95 2.78
CA THR A 160 20.32 -2.13 2.95
C THR A 160 20.71 -1.83 4.39
N VAL A 161 21.32 -2.78 5.07
CA VAL A 161 21.95 -2.61 6.39
C VAL A 161 23.39 -2.17 6.19
N THR A 162 23.81 -1.11 6.87
CA THR A 162 25.17 -0.55 6.77
C THR A 162 25.79 -0.35 8.15
N ALA A 163 27.02 -0.84 8.30
CA ALA A 163 27.90 -0.57 9.42
C ALA A 163 28.95 0.47 9.00
N THR A 164 29.00 1.63 9.67
CA THR A 164 29.96 2.70 9.42
C THR A 164 30.94 2.80 10.59
N SER A 165 32.24 2.78 10.33
CA SER A 165 33.27 2.88 11.38
C SER A 165 33.20 4.22 12.12
N GLN A 166 33.27 4.17 13.46
CA GLN A 166 33.37 5.39 14.27
C GLN A 166 34.77 5.98 14.29
N ALA A 167 35.81 5.18 14.04
CA ALA A 167 37.18 5.68 13.95
C ALA A 167 37.42 6.50 12.69
N ASN A 168 36.79 6.11 11.59
CA ASN A 168 36.84 6.82 10.33
C ASN A 168 35.55 6.60 9.54
N THR A 169 34.69 7.60 9.51
CA THR A 169 33.34 7.53 8.91
C THR A 169 33.33 7.42 7.38
N ALA A 170 34.50 7.55 6.73
CA ALA A 170 34.62 7.28 5.29
C ALA A 170 34.58 5.79 4.95
N PHE A 171 34.68 4.90 5.94
CA PHE A 171 34.69 3.46 5.75
C PHE A 171 33.40 2.82 6.30
N SER A 172 32.72 2.10 5.42
CA SER A 172 31.51 1.36 5.75
C SER A 172 31.45 0.05 4.99
N ALA A 173 30.65 -0.88 5.49
CA ALA A 173 30.28 -2.12 4.82
C ALA A 173 28.76 -2.28 4.83
N SER A 174 28.19 -2.75 3.71
CA SER A 174 26.74 -2.86 3.54
C SER A 174 26.33 -4.25 3.12
N ALA A 175 25.13 -4.67 3.56
CA ALA A 175 24.49 -5.93 3.22
C ALA A 175 23.06 -5.66 2.74
N PRO A 176 22.66 -6.07 1.51
CA PRO A 176 21.28 -6.01 1.05
C PRO A 176 20.42 -7.02 1.82
N VAL A 177 19.18 -6.63 2.11
CA VAL A 177 18.17 -7.47 2.76
C VAL A 177 16.98 -7.63 1.82
N THR A 178 16.63 -8.88 1.51
CA THR A 178 15.40 -9.25 0.81
C THR A 178 14.34 -9.59 1.84
N LEU A 179 13.23 -8.87 1.85
CA LEU A 179 12.12 -9.12 2.76
C LEU A 179 11.06 -9.99 2.11
N GLN A 180 10.53 -10.96 2.85
CA GLN A 180 9.42 -11.82 2.48
C GLN A 180 8.26 -11.64 3.44
N PHE A 181 7.01 -11.85 2.96
CA PHE A 181 5.86 -11.92 3.83
C PHE A 181 5.95 -13.12 4.79
N GLY A 182 5.13 -13.12 5.84
CA GLY A 182 5.01 -14.21 6.80
C GLY A 182 3.83 -13.95 7.74
N ASN A 183 3.58 -14.84 8.71
CA ASN A 183 2.44 -14.71 9.61
C ASN A 183 2.41 -13.36 10.35
N ALA A 184 3.58 -12.81 10.71
CA ALA A 184 3.69 -11.50 11.33
C ALA A 184 3.21 -10.33 10.45
N SER A 185 3.00 -10.56 9.15
CA SER A 185 2.37 -9.58 8.26
C SER A 185 0.88 -9.36 8.53
N LEU A 186 0.23 -10.28 9.24
CA LEU A 186 -1.14 -10.12 9.73
C LEU A 186 -1.12 -10.04 11.26
N ASN A 187 -1.12 -8.81 11.80
CA ASN A 187 -1.13 -8.56 13.24
C ASN A 187 -2.00 -7.34 13.54
N GLY A 188 -3.08 -7.52 14.29
CA GLY A 188 -4.04 -6.47 14.64
C GLY A 188 -5.49 -6.84 14.31
N THR A 189 -6.37 -5.85 14.40
CA THR A 189 -7.79 -6.00 14.04
C THR A 189 -8.00 -5.66 12.58
N TYR A 190 -8.64 -6.56 11.85
CA TYR A 190 -8.96 -6.38 10.43
C TYR A 190 -10.46 -6.42 10.22
N VAL A 191 -10.94 -5.61 9.29
CA VAL A 191 -12.26 -5.77 8.67
C VAL A 191 -12.10 -6.66 7.44
N PHE A 192 -12.90 -7.72 7.35
CA PHE A 192 -13.02 -8.52 6.13
C PHE A 192 -14.41 -8.33 5.52
N PHE A 193 -14.47 -8.45 4.22
CA PHE A 193 -15.73 -8.45 3.46
C PHE A 193 -15.56 -9.33 2.23
N VAL A 194 -16.54 -10.21 2.01
CA VAL A 194 -16.64 -11.06 0.81
C VAL A 194 -18.08 -11.07 0.31
N SER A 195 -18.24 -11.06 -1.00
CA SER A 195 -19.53 -11.14 -1.67
C SER A 195 -19.45 -12.00 -2.91
N GLN A 196 -20.57 -12.57 -3.34
CA GLN A 196 -20.68 -13.18 -4.66
C GLN A 196 -20.55 -12.08 -5.71
N GLY A 197 -19.74 -12.32 -6.74
CA GLY A 197 -19.48 -11.31 -7.78
C GLY A 197 -20.61 -11.20 -8.80
N ASP A 198 -21.51 -12.19 -8.85
CA ASP A 198 -22.59 -12.24 -9.80
C ASP A 198 -23.78 -13.06 -9.24
N ASN A 199 -24.95 -12.66 -9.59
CA ASN A 199 -26.23 -13.20 -9.16
C ASN A 199 -26.93 -14.07 -10.22
N SER A 200 -26.25 -14.40 -11.32
CA SER A 200 -26.83 -15.14 -12.44
C SER A 200 -27.20 -16.58 -12.11
N SER A 201 -26.66 -17.15 -11.03
CA SER A 201 -26.83 -18.56 -10.71
C SER A 201 -28.17 -18.94 -10.06
N GLY A 202 -29.05 -17.98 -9.75
CA GLY A 202 -30.38 -18.23 -9.16
C GLY A 202 -30.37 -18.76 -7.72
N SER A 203 -29.20 -18.91 -7.09
CA SER A 203 -29.06 -19.43 -5.71
C SER A 203 -29.18 -18.35 -4.62
N GLY A 204 -29.46 -17.11 -5.02
CA GLY A 204 -29.48 -15.93 -4.15
C GLY A 204 -28.07 -15.38 -3.88
N PHE A 205 -27.97 -14.07 -3.89
CA PHE A 205 -26.73 -13.36 -3.59
C PHE A 205 -26.34 -13.57 -2.12
N ALA A 206 -25.08 -13.89 -1.86
CA ALA A 206 -24.54 -14.06 -0.52
C ALA A 206 -23.38 -13.10 -0.27
N TYR A 207 -23.33 -12.54 0.92
CA TYR A 207 -22.21 -11.72 1.39
C TYR A 207 -22.00 -11.95 2.88
N ARG A 208 -20.74 -11.79 3.29
CA ARG A 208 -20.32 -11.88 4.69
C ARG A 208 -19.23 -10.84 4.96
N GLY A 209 -19.32 -10.19 6.10
CA GLY A 209 -18.28 -9.26 6.53
C GLY A 209 -18.20 -9.23 8.04
N GLY A 210 -17.10 -8.66 8.55
CA GLY A 210 -16.91 -8.64 9.98
C GLY A 210 -15.54 -8.13 10.38
N THR A 211 -15.22 -8.28 11.67
CA THR A 211 -13.89 -8.05 12.20
C THR A 211 -13.22 -9.35 12.60
N LEU A 212 -11.90 -9.39 12.53
CA LEU A 212 -11.05 -10.47 13.05
C LEU A 212 -9.80 -9.90 13.70
N GLN A 213 -9.35 -10.52 14.79
CA GLN A 213 -8.14 -10.18 15.52
C GLN A 213 -7.06 -11.21 15.21
N ALA A 214 -6.05 -10.84 14.41
CA ALA A 214 -4.89 -11.67 14.10
C ALA A 214 -3.74 -11.38 15.10
N ASP A 215 -3.04 -12.42 15.54
CA ASP A 215 -1.97 -12.32 16.57
C ASP A 215 -0.54 -12.22 16.01
N GLY A 216 -0.37 -12.25 14.69
CA GLY A 216 0.94 -12.29 14.05
C GLY A 216 1.64 -13.65 14.08
N ALA A 217 1.07 -14.63 14.76
CA ALA A 217 1.63 -15.97 14.95
C ALA A 217 0.87 -17.08 14.21
N GLY A 218 -0.25 -16.74 13.56
CA GLY A 218 -1.05 -17.69 12.78
C GLY A 218 -2.43 -17.97 13.37
N HIS A 219 -2.89 -17.23 14.40
CA HIS A 219 -4.19 -17.43 15.00
C HIS A 219 -5.09 -16.21 14.85
N ILE A 220 -6.36 -16.45 14.62
CA ILE A 220 -7.45 -15.48 14.78
C ILE A 220 -8.04 -15.71 16.17
N THR A 221 -7.66 -14.83 17.09
CA THR A 221 -7.98 -14.99 18.52
C THR A 221 -9.40 -14.57 18.87
N ALA A 222 -9.98 -13.67 18.09
CA ALA A 222 -11.36 -13.21 18.24
C ALA A 222 -11.87 -12.60 16.93
N GLY A 223 -13.18 -12.48 16.79
CA GLY A 223 -13.82 -11.79 15.69
C GLY A 223 -15.34 -11.83 15.80
N VAL A 224 -15.99 -11.08 14.93
CA VAL A 224 -17.46 -11.10 14.79
C VAL A 224 -17.80 -10.95 13.31
N SER A 225 -18.84 -11.65 12.85
CA SER A 225 -19.33 -11.53 11.48
C SER A 225 -20.84 -11.34 11.41
N ASP A 226 -21.22 -10.65 10.36
CA ASP A 226 -22.59 -10.54 9.87
C ASP A 226 -22.63 -10.95 8.40
N GLY A 227 -23.78 -11.37 7.94
CA GLY A 227 -23.95 -11.72 6.54
C GLY A 227 -25.42 -11.92 6.18
N ASN A 228 -25.67 -12.07 4.89
CA ASN A 228 -26.99 -12.44 4.38
C ASN A 228 -26.84 -13.37 3.18
N SER A 229 -27.71 -14.33 3.07
CA SER A 229 -27.71 -15.32 2.00
C SER A 229 -29.15 -15.73 1.66
N GLY A 230 -29.33 -16.65 0.71
CA GLY A 230 -30.64 -17.24 0.43
C GLY A 230 -31.31 -17.91 1.62
N ALA A 231 -30.55 -18.28 2.66
CA ALA A 231 -31.08 -18.83 3.93
C ALA A 231 -31.50 -17.74 4.94
N GLY A 232 -31.23 -16.46 4.64
CA GLY A 232 -31.51 -15.30 5.49
C GLY A 232 -30.29 -14.73 6.17
N PRO A 233 -30.47 -13.65 6.97
CA PRO A 233 -29.39 -12.95 7.64
C PRO A 233 -28.82 -13.73 8.84
N SER A 234 -27.53 -13.57 9.06
CA SER A 234 -26.81 -13.95 10.28
C SER A 234 -26.20 -12.70 10.90
N THR A 235 -26.29 -12.52 12.22
CA THR A 235 -25.87 -11.27 12.86
C THR A 235 -25.04 -11.53 14.10
N GLY A 236 -23.92 -10.78 14.23
CA GLY A 236 -23.10 -10.77 15.44
C GLY A 236 -22.49 -12.14 15.79
N VAL A 237 -22.18 -12.98 14.79
CA VAL A 237 -21.67 -14.34 15.01
C VAL A 237 -20.21 -14.28 15.44
N PRO A 238 -19.82 -14.76 16.63
CA PRO A 238 -18.44 -14.82 17.07
C PRO A 238 -17.59 -15.71 16.18
N LEU A 239 -16.34 -15.30 15.93
CA LEU A 239 -15.36 -16.01 15.11
C LEU A 239 -14.06 -16.24 15.86
N THR A 240 -13.44 -17.38 15.60
CA THR A 240 -12.01 -17.66 15.86
C THR A 240 -11.42 -18.37 14.64
N GLY A 241 -10.11 -18.62 14.63
CA GLY A 241 -9.54 -19.37 13.51
C GLY A 241 -8.02 -19.43 13.49
N THR A 242 -7.52 -19.84 12.35
CA THR A 242 -6.08 -19.91 12.07
C THR A 242 -5.79 -19.34 10.69
N TYR A 243 -4.54 -18.93 10.47
CA TYR A 243 -4.08 -18.50 9.15
C TYR A 243 -2.60 -18.87 8.94
N SER A 244 -2.19 -18.89 7.68
CA SER A 244 -0.79 -18.99 7.30
C SER A 244 -0.49 -18.05 6.14
N VAL A 245 0.68 -17.40 6.16
CA VAL A 245 1.13 -16.49 5.11
C VAL A 245 2.44 -17.00 4.53
N GLY A 246 2.47 -17.25 3.23
CA GLY A 246 3.67 -17.62 2.48
C GLY A 246 4.57 -16.42 2.19
N ALA A 247 5.78 -16.69 1.73
CA ALA A 247 6.81 -15.70 1.43
C ALA A 247 6.42 -14.68 0.34
N ASP A 248 5.53 -15.06 -0.56
CA ASP A 248 4.97 -14.25 -1.64
C ASP A 248 3.74 -13.41 -1.22
N GLY A 249 3.28 -13.58 0.04
CA GLY A 249 2.10 -12.91 0.59
C GLY A 249 0.78 -13.64 0.33
N ARG A 250 0.77 -14.76 -0.41
CA ARG A 250 -0.40 -15.63 -0.47
C ARG A 250 -0.54 -16.45 0.79
N GLY A 251 -1.76 -16.77 1.13
CA GLY A 251 -2.02 -17.54 2.34
C GLY A 251 -3.40 -18.16 2.38
N THR A 252 -3.63 -18.91 3.44
CA THR A 252 -4.94 -19.47 3.74
C THR A 252 -5.37 -19.04 5.13
N MET A 253 -6.68 -18.89 5.31
CA MET A 253 -7.29 -18.55 6.59
C MET A 253 -8.54 -19.43 6.79
N THR A 254 -8.65 -20.08 7.94
CA THR A 254 -9.85 -20.79 8.33
C THR A 254 -10.53 -20.05 9.46
N LEU A 255 -11.76 -19.60 9.23
CA LEU A 255 -12.62 -18.95 10.22
C LEU A 255 -13.66 -19.95 10.70
N THR A 256 -13.78 -20.10 12.00
CA THR A 256 -14.68 -21.03 12.66
C THR A 256 -15.67 -20.26 13.54
N ASP A 257 -16.94 -20.54 13.38
CA ASP A 257 -18.01 -20.12 14.26
C ASP A 257 -18.64 -21.35 14.96
N ALA A 258 -19.68 -21.15 15.76
CA ALA A 258 -20.32 -22.23 16.53
C ALA A 258 -20.93 -23.33 15.65
N SER A 259 -21.20 -23.08 14.38
CA SER A 259 -21.92 -23.96 13.46
C SER A 259 -21.09 -24.50 12.31
N SER A 260 -20.00 -23.79 11.92
CA SER A 260 -19.27 -24.07 10.68
C SER A 260 -17.83 -23.57 10.71
N SER A 261 -17.03 -24.12 9.81
CA SER A 261 -15.69 -23.61 9.47
C SER A 261 -15.65 -23.30 7.99
N HIS A 262 -15.09 -22.13 7.65
CA HIS A 262 -14.93 -21.67 6.29
C HIS A 262 -13.45 -21.39 5.99
N THR A 263 -12.97 -21.90 4.88
CA THR A 263 -11.60 -21.66 4.42
C THR A 263 -11.57 -20.59 3.34
N PHE A 264 -10.62 -19.68 3.47
CA PHE A 264 -10.35 -18.60 2.53
C PHE A 264 -8.93 -18.71 2.02
N SER A 265 -8.70 -18.42 0.73
CA SER A 265 -7.42 -18.04 0.19
C SER A 265 -7.30 -16.52 0.18
N PHE A 266 -6.10 -16.01 0.34
CA PHE A 266 -5.85 -14.56 0.26
C PHE A 266 -4.47 -14.24 -0.30
N ALA A 267 -4.33 -13.01 -0.83
CA ALA A 267 -3.08 -12.45 -1.27
C ALA A 267 -2.88 -11.05 -0.67
N LEU A 268 -1.84 -10.88 0.14
CA LEU A 268 -1.52 -9.61 0.79
C LEU A 268 -0.87 -8.64 -0.20
N THR A 269 -1.30 -7.39 -0.17
CA THR A 269 -0.58 -6.26 -0.78
C THR A 269 0.34 -5.58 0.22
N SER A 270 -0.03 -5.59 1.49
CA SER A 270 0.79 -5.13 2.62
C SER A 270 0.25 -5.72 3.93
N SER A 271 0.87 -5.41 5.05
CA SER A 271 0.33 -5.75 6.38
C SER A 271 -1.04 -5.11 6.68
N ALA A 272 -1.43 -4.08 5.96
CA ALA A 272 -2.72 -3.41 6.16
C ALA A 272 -3.79 -3.88 5.17
N ARG A 273 -3.44 -4.62 4.11
CA ARG A 273 -4.34 -4.90 3.00
C ARG A 273 -4.10 -6.27 2.38
N GLY A 274 -5.18 -6.95 2.03
CA GLY A 274 -5.15 -8.18 1.26
C GLY A 274 -6.43 -8.37 0.47
N GLN A 275 -6.35 -9.17 -0.57
CA GLN A 275 -7.47 -9.66 -1.37
C GLN A 275 -7.82 -11.07 -0.90
N VAL A 276 -9.10 -11.45 -0.93
CA VAL A 276 -9.61 -12.70 -0.31
C VAL A 276 -10.64 -13.35 -1.22
N ILE A 277 -10.60 -14.68 -1.31
CA ILE A 277 -11.71 -15.48 -1.86
C ILE A 277 -12.10 -16.57 -0.86
N ALA A 278 -13.36 -17.00 -0.88
CA ALA A 278 -13.72 -18.29 -0.28
C ALA A 278 -13.00 -19.43 -1.02
N PHE A 279 -12.40 -20.34 -0.29
CA PHE A 279 -11.60 -21.44 -0.85
C PHE A 279 -12.06 -22.79 -0.28
N ASP A 280 -13.37 -22.95 -0.18
CA ASP A 280 -14.06 -24.20 0.15
C ASP A 280 -15.26 -24.39 -0.79
N SER A 281 -15.94 -25.53 -0.64
CA SER A 281 -17.11 -25.87 -1.48
C SER A 281 -18.42 -25.22 -1.03
N THR A 282 -18.42 -24.43 0.04
CA THR A 282 -19.65 -23.88 0.64
C THR A 282 -20.05 -22.54 0.04
N ALA A 283 -19.09 -21.78 -0.49
CA ALA A 283 -19.34 -20.48 -1.09
C ALA A 283 -18.32 -20.16 -2.19
N VAL A 284 -18.72 -19.33 -3.13
CA VAL A 284 -17.84 -18.75 -4.15
C VAL A 284 -17.98 -17.24 -4.06
N THR A 285 -17.10 -16.63 -3.29
CA THR A 285 -17.11 -15.20 -2.99
C THR A 285 -15.73 -14.62 -3.10
N SER A 286 -15.63 -13.35 -3.43
CA SER A 286 -14.38 -12.58 -3.36
C SER A 286 -14.54 -11.29 -2.59
N GLY A 287 -13.43 -10.73 -2.15
CA GLY A 287 -13.43 -9.49 -1.41
C GLY A 287 -12.06 -9.12 -0.89
N PHE A 288 -12.01 -8.62 0.31
CA PHE A 288 -10.77 -8.07 0.88
C PHE A 288 -10.70 -8.25 2.40
N ILE A 289 -9.47 -8.10 2.92
CA ILE A 289 -9.19 -7.77 4.32
C ILE A 289 -8.47 -6.42 4.38
N ARG A 290 -8.81 -5.61 5.39
CA ARG A 290 -8.22 -4.28 5.63
C ARG A 290 -7.96 -4.11 7.11
N LEU A 291 -6.76 -3.64 7.47
CA LEU A 291 -6.44 -3.29 8.86
C LEU A 291 -7.36 -2.17 9.32
N GLN A 292 -7.97 -2.36 10.49
CA GLN A 292 -8.88 -1.38 11.07
C GLN A 292 -8.08 -0.28 11.78
N ASP A 293 -8.44 0.99 11.55
CA ASP A 293 -7.87 2.12 12.26
C ASP A 293 -8.58 2.32 13.61
N PRO A 294 -7.90 2.12 14.75
CA PRO A 294 -8.51 2.32 16.06
C PRO A 294 -8.97 3.75 16.32
N ALA A 295 -8.31 4.76 15.72
CA ALA A 295 -8.69 6.16 15.86
C ALA A 295 -10.03 6.44 15.16
N ALA A 296 -10.22 5.87 13.97
CA ALA A 296 -11.49 5.99 13.24
C ALA A 296 -12.63 5.26 13.96
N VAL A 297 -12.36 4.10 14.55
CA VAL A 297 -13.35 3.38 15.38
C VAL A 297 -13.80 4.23 16.58
N THR A 298 -12.86 4.86 17.26
CA THR A 298 -13.16 5.76 18.41
C THR A 298 -13.87 7.03 17.97
N GLY A 299 -13.49 7.60 16.82
CA GLY A 299 -14.10 8.82 16.26
C GLY A 299 -15.50 8.62 15.69
N GLY A 300 -15.86 7.37 15.34
CA GLY A 300 -17.15 7.04 14.74
C GLY A 300 -17.28 7.53 13.29
N VAL A 301 -18.52 7.57 12.80
CA VAL A 301 -18.85 7.95 11.42
C VAL A 301 -19.54 9.32 11.41
N SER A 302 -19.07 10.24 10.57
CA SER A 302 -19.70 11.56 10.37
C SER A 302 -19.40 12.11 8.98
N GLY A 303 -20.30 12.98 8.47
CA GLY A 303 -20.14 13.61 7.16
C GLY A 303 -20.66 12.79 5.99
N PRO A 304 -20.35 13.22 4.76
CA PRO A 304 -20.83 12.59 3.54
C PRO A 304 -19.96 11.38 3.13
N PHE A 305 -20.62 10.31 2.69
CA PHE A 305 -20.02 9.10 2.12
C PHE A 305 -20.71 8.76 0.80
N VAL A 306 -19.93 8.34 -0.18
CA VAL A 306 -20.40 7.79 -1.45
C VAL A 306 -20.32 6.28 -1.40
N PHE A 307 -21.42 5.59 -1.70
CA PHE A 307 -21.49 4.12 -1.64
C PHE A 307 -21.74 3.49 -3.00
N GLY A 308 -21.22 2.27 -3.17
CA GLY A 308 -21.55 1.37 -4.25
C GLY A 308 -21.83 -0.02 -3.69
N MET A 309 -22.99 -0.58 -4.01
CA MET A 309 -23.46 -1.87 -3.52
C MET A 309 -24.05 -2.68 -4.66
N SER A 310 -23.87 -3.99 -4.59
CA SER A 310 -24.50 -4.95 -5.49
C SER A 310 -25.22 -6.04 -4.71
N GLY A 311 -26.15 -6.72 -5.36
CA GLY A 311 -26.92 -7.76 -4.72
C GLY A 311 -28.09 -8.27 -5.53
N ASP A 312 -29.18 -8.54 -4.84
CA ASP A 312 -30.35 -9.25 -5.35
C ASP A 312 -31.68 -8.58 -4.92
N ASN A 313 -32.60 -8.52 -5.85
CA ASN A 313 -34.02 -8.20 -5.60
C ASN A 313 -34.88 -9.00 -6.58
N ALA A 314 -35.06 -10.31 -6.30
CA ALA A 314 -35.64 -11.26 -7.23
C ALA A 314 -34.93 -11.29 -8.60
N GLY A 315 -33.62 -11.11 -8.59
CA GLY A 315 -32.71 -10.98 -9.72
C GLY A 315 -31.64 -9.92 -9.45
N PRO A 316 -30.67 -9.71 -10.36
CA PRO A 316 -29.57 -8.76 -10.16
C PRO A 316 -30.06 -7.38 -9.74
N ALA A 317 -29.38 -6.81 -8.75
CA ALA A 317 -29.62 -5.46 -8.25
C ALA A 317 -28.32 -4.74 -7.95
N ALA A 318 -28.29 -3.43 -8.19
CA ALA A 318 -27.16 -2.56 -7.89
C ALA A 318 -27.64 -1.17 -7.46
N ALA A 319 -26.93 -0.57 -6.52
CA ALA A 319 -27.21 0.77 -6.03
C ALA A 319 -25.92 1.57 -5.85
N VAL A 320 -25.97 2.85 -6.19
CA VAL A 320 -24.94 3.84 -5.88
C VAL A 320 -25.58 5.09 -5.30
N GLY A 321 -24.85 5.84 -4.49
CA GLY A 321 -25.42 7.06 -3.94
C GLY A 321 -24.51 7.75 -2.95
N GLN A 322 -25.11 8.72 -2.26
CA GLN A 322 -24.46 9.47 -1.18
C GLN A 322 -25.29 9.33 0.11
N LEU A 323 -24.62 9.09 1.20
CA LEU A 323 -25.14 9.16 2.57
C LEU A 323 -24.44 10.27 3.33
N THR A 324 -25.17 10.99 4.18
CA THR A 324 -24.60 11.96 5.11
C THR A 324 -24.97 11.57 6.53
N PHE A 325 -23.96 11.27 7.34
CA PHE A 325 -24.08 10.90 8.74
C PHE A 325 -23.96 12.14 9.62
N SER A 326 -24.98 12.40 10.46
CA SER A 326 -25.00 13.56 11.36
C SER A 326 -25.73 13.24 12.68
N GLY A 327 -25.01 13.32 13.80
CA GLY A 327 -25.54 12.92 15.11
C GLY A 327 -25.90 11.44 15.13
N ALA A 328 -27.20 11.10 15.18
CA ALA A 328 -27.73 9.73 15.09
C ALA A 328 -28.57 9.52 13.81
N THR A 329 -28.55 10.49 12.87
CA THR A 329 -29.39 10.46 11.67
C THR A 329 -28.54 10.29 10.42
N VAL A 330 -29.13 9.62 9.43
CA VAL A 330 -28.57 9.47 8.09
C VAL A 330 -29.57 10.04 7.08
N THR A 331 -29.09 10.86 6.17
CA THR A 331 -29.83 11.33 5.00
C THR A 331 -29.01 11.09 3.75
N GLY A 332 -29.65 11.02 2.59
CA GLY A 332 -28.91 10.78 1.36
C GLY A 332 -29.77 10.72 0.10
N THR A 333 -29.13 10.28 -0.97
CA THR A 333 -29.76 10.05 -2.28
C THR A 333 -29.13 8.83 -2.92
N GLU A 334 -29.96 7.99 -3.54
CA GLU A 334 -29.50 6.80 -4.26
C GLU A 334 -30.00 6.75 -5.69
N ASP A 335 -29.24 6.07 -6.51
CA ASP A 335 -29.62 5.59 -7.84
C ASP A 335 -29.56 4.06 -7.81
N VAL A 336 -30.60 3.40 -8.22
CA VAL A 336 -30.76 1.94 -8.15
C VAL A 336 -31.07 1.40 -9.53
N ASN A 337 -30.51 0.25 -9.88
CA ASN A 337 -30.90 -0.52 -11.06
C ASN A 337 -31.16 -1.97 -10.65
N THR A 338 -32.33 -2.50 -11.06
CA THR A 338 -32.74 -3.88 -10.78
C THR A 338 -33.24 -4.55 -12.04
N ALA A 339 -33.09 -5.87 -12.12
CA ALA A 339 -33.57 -6.64 -13.26
C ALA A 339 -35.10 -6.58 -13.42
N SER A 340 -35.84 -6.44 -12.31
CA SER A 340 -37.32 -6.43 -12.29
C SER A 340 -37.92 -5.04 -12.46
N GLY A 341 -37.25 -3.98 -11.97
CA GLY A 341 -37.78 -2.61 -11.93
C GLY A 341 -37.06 -1.61 -12.84
N GLY A 342 -35.93 -2.02 -13.43
CA GLY A 342 -35.06 -1.12 -14.20
C GLY A 342 -34.40 -0.05 -13.35
N PRO A 343 -33.80 0.98 -14.00
CA PRO A 343 -33.11 2.06 -13.31
C PRO A 343 -34.10 3.08 -12.70
N VAL A 344 -33.88 3.41 -11.43
CA VAL A 344 -34.58 4.48 -10.68
C VAL A 344 -33.53 5.43 -10.14
N SER A 345 -33.69 6.72 -10.37
CA SER A 345 -32.67 7.73 -10.05
C SER A 345 -33.15 8.76 -9.06
N GLY A 346 -32.24 9.16 -8.16
CA GLY A 346 -32.44 10.29 -7.25
C GLY A 346 -33.42 10.03 -6.12
N THR A 347 -33.57 8.77 -5.67
CA THR A 347 -34.43 8.43 -4.53
C THR A 347 -33.83 8.94 -3.23
N GLY A 348 -34.61 9.66 -2.43
CA GLY A 348 -34.18 10.15 -1.12
C GLY A 348 -34.00 9.03 -0.11
N ILE A 349 -32.94 9.11 0.69
CA ILE A 349 -32.68 8.21 1.83
C ILE A 349 -32.85 9.01 3.13
N VAL A 350 -33.62 8.45 4.07
CA VAL A 350 -33.70 8.94 5.46
C VAL A 350 -33.57 7.77 6.42
N GLY A 351 -32.91 8.02 7.55
CA GLY A 351 -32.73 6.94 8.51
C GLY A 351 -31.97 7.35 9.77
N SER A 352 -31.60 6.34 10.52
CA SER A 352 -30.82 6.47 11.76
C SER A 352 -29.67 5.47 11.80
N PHE A 353 -28.67 5.73 12.64
CA PHE A 353 -27.55 4.82 12.82
C PHE A 353 -27.02 4.83 14.26
N THR A 354 -26.33 3.74 14.62
CA THR A 354 -25.65 3.58 15.90
C THR A 354 -24.22 3.10 15.68
N VAL A 355 -23.29 3.54 16.50
CA VAL A 355 -21.89 3.09 16.50
C VAL A 355 -21.59 2.43 17.85
N PRO A 356 -21.73 1.11 17.97
CA PRO A 356 -21.26 0.39 19.16
C PRO A 356 -19.74 0.23 19.17
N ALA A 357 -19.20 -0.27 20.29
CA ALA A 357 -17.78 -0.53 20.44
C ALA A 357 -17.25 -1.52 19.38
N GLY A 358 -15.96 -1.38 19.00
CA GLY A 358 -15.31 -2.27 18.04
C GLY A 358 -15.54 -1.92 16.56
N GLY A 359 -16.13 -0.76 16.26
CA GLY A 359 -16.30 -0.27 14.88
C GLY A 359 -17.41 -0.95 14.08
N ARG A 360 -18.20 -1.84 14.68
CA ARG A 360 -19.43 -2.41 14.12
C ARG A 360 -20.62 -1.53 14.49
N GLY A 361 -21.37 -1.04 13.54
CA GLY A 361 -22.58 -0.24 13.73
C GLY A 361 -23.77 -0.82 12.99
N THR A 362 -24.97 -0.34 13.34
CA THR A 362 -26.21 -0.64 12.63
C THR A 362 -26.82 0.63 12.08
N ALA A 363 -27.55 0.53 10.97
CA ALA A 363 -28.29 1.63 10.38
C ALA A 363 -29.66 1.13 9.89
N THR A 364 -30.65 2.01 9.95
CA THR A 364 -31.96 1.81 9.31
C THR A 364 -32.09 2.88 8.24
N LEU A 365 -32.16 2.47 6.96
CA LEU A 365 -32.25 3.36 5.80
C LEU A 365 -33.57 3.06 5.07
N ASN A 366 -34.51 4.03 4.99
CA ASN A 366 -35.83 3.82 4.39
C ASN A 366 -36.53 2.54 4.87
N SER A 367 -36.44 2.23 6.17
CA SER A 367 -36.91 1.00 6.84
C SER A 367 -36.04 -0.25 6.62
N ALA A 368 -35.11 -0.27 5.71
CA ALA A 368 -34.19 -1.38 5.48
C ALA A 368 -33.11 -1.43 6.58
N GLN A 369 -32.79 -2.64 7.05
CA GLN A 369 -31.81 -2.86 8.12
C GLN A 369 -30.42 -3.10 7.55
N PHE A 370 -29.45 -2.35 8.04
CA PHE A 370 -28.05 -2.47 7.64
C PHE A 370 -27.15 -2.68 8.87
N VAL A 371 -26.07 -3.43 8.67
CA VAL A 371 -24.89 -3.39 9.51
C VAL A 371 -23.76 -2.75 8.72
N TYR A 372 -22.89 -2.03 9.42
CA TYR A 372 -21.68 -1.47 8.81
C TYR A 372 -20.45 -1.69 9.69
N TYR A 373 -19.30 -1.74 9.05
CA TYR A 373 -18.00 -1.86 9.70
C TYR A 373 -17.09 -0.72 9.28
N ILE A 374 -16.50 -0.02 10.26
CA ILE A 374 -15.53 1.04 10.04
C ILE A 374 -14.18 0.38 9.76
N ILE A 375 -13.59 0.66 8.59
CA ILE A 375 -12.21 0.28 8.28
C ILE A 375 -11.28 1.40 8.77
N ASP A 376 -11.51 2.60 8.27
CA ASP A 376 -10.77 3.82 8.60
C ASP A 376 -11.70 5.04 8.50
N GLY A 377 -11.19 6.25 8.73
CA GLY A 377 -11.99 7.49 8.64
C GLY A 377 -12.55 7.80 7.25
N SER A 378 -12.17 7.02 6.24
CA SER A 378 -12.58 7.23 4.85
C SER A 378 -13.37 6.07 4.24
N THR A 379 -13.43 4.90 4.90
CA THR A 379 -13.96 3.69 4.26
C THR A 379 -14.80 2.86 5.23
N LEU A 380 -16.00 2.49 4.78
CA LEU A 380 -16.94 1.60 5.47
C LEU A 380 -17.28 0.40 4.58
N VAL A 381 -17.56 -0.75 5.21
CA VAL A 381 -18.35 -1.85 4.62
C VAL A 381 -19.79 -1.71 5.08
N MET A 382 -20.75 -1.91 4.18
CA MET A 382 -22.18 -1.86 4.49
C MET A 382 -22.88 -3.10 3.93
N MET A 383 -23.77 -3.71 4.72
CA MET A 383 -24.49 -4.92 4.34
C MET A 383 -25.95 -4.81 4.81
N ASN A 384 -26.88 -5.06 3.91
CA ASN A 384 -28.31 -5.16 4.26
C ASN A 384 -28.59 -6.48 4.98
N LEU A 385 -29.43 -6.45 6.00
CA LEU A 385 -29.81 -7.62 6.81
C LEU A 385 -31.29 -7.99 6.69
N ASP A 386 -32.01 -7.46 5.71
CA ASP A 386 -33.41 -7.80 5.53
C ASP A 386 -33.57 -9.23 4.98
N VAL A 387 -34.63 -9.89 5.40
CA VAL A 387 -34.98 -11.26 4.98
C VAL A 387 -35.56 -11.30 3.57
N SER A 388 -36.12 -10.19 3.11
CA SER A 388 -36.81 -10.07 1.81
C SER A 388 -36.58 -8.66 1.24
N GLY A 389 -36.81 -8.51 -0.05
CA GLY A 389 -36.62 -7.23 -0.75
C GLY A 389 -35.22 -7.06 -1.32
N LEU A 390 -34.74 -5.83 -1.34
CA LEU A 390 -33.42 -5.47 -1.90
C LEU A 390 -32.30 -5.87 -0.93
N ARG A 391 -31.58 -6.93 -1.26
CA ARG A 391 -30.41 -7.42 -0.50
C ARG A 391 -29.15 -6.99 -1.21
N ILE A 392 -28.49 -5.98 -0.68
CA ILE A 392 -27.27 -5.40 -1.26
C ILE A 392 -26.18 -5.25 -0.22
N ALA A 393 -24.93 -5.34 -0.66
CA ALA A 393 -23.76 -5.08 0.16
C ALA A 393 -22.63 -4.45 -0.67
N GLY A 394 -21.73 -3.74 -0.01
CA GLY A 394 -20.61 -3.12 -0.66
C GLY A 394 -19.83 -2.18 0.24
N THR A 395 -19.21 -1.18 -0.36
CA THR A 395 -18.35 -0.21 0.33
C THR A 395 -18.86 1.21 0.20
N ALA A 396 -18.60 2.00 1.22
CA ALA A 396 -18.83 3.44 1.19
C ALA A 396 -17.52 4.18 1.47
N PHE A 397 -17.27 5.26 0.74
CA PHE A 397 -16.07 6.07 0.79
C PHE A 397 -16.42 7.50 1.23
N ALA A 398 -15.69 8.03 2.21
CA ALA A 398 -15.88 9.43 2.64
C ALA A 398 -15.74 10.37 1.43
N GLN A 399 -16.72 11.25 1.29
CA GLN A 399 -16.71 12.21 0.20
C GLN A 399 -15.90 13.44 0.60
N SER A 400 -14.97 13.85 -0.26
CA SER A 400 -14.16 15.05 -0.03
C SER A 400 -15.03 16.31 0.04
N THR A 401 -14.67 17.22 0.93
CA THR A 401 -15.31 18.54 1.02
C THR A 401 -14.95 19.40 -0.18
N GLY A 402 -15.91 20.13 -0.71
CA GLY A 402 -15.74 20.98 -1.90
C GLY A 402 -16.78 20.68 -2.98
N GLN A 403 -16.82 21.55 -3.99
CA GLN A 403 -17.73 21.34 -5.10
C GLN A 403 -17.05 20.55 -6.22
N PHE A 404 -17.75 19.54 -6.71
CA PHE A 404 -17.34 18.82 -7.90
C PHE A 404 -17.78 19.57 -9.17
N SER A 405 -17.20 19.20 -10.30
CA SER A 405 -17.50 19.72 -11.62
C SER A 405 -17.03 18.74 -12.69
N ASN A 406 -17.24 19.04 -13.95
CA ASN A 406 -16.71 18.25 -15.05
C ASN A 406 -15.18 18.02 -14.97
N ALA A 407 -14.42 19.00 -14.44
CA ALA A 407 -12.99 18.87 -14.26
C ALA A 407 -12.59 17.83 -13.17
N SER A 408 -13.51 17.50 -12.28
CA SER A 408 -13.27 16.51 -11.21
C SER A 408 -13.17 15.09 -11.75
N LEU A 409 -13.79 14.78 -12.88
CA LEU A 409 -13.72 13.44 -13.47
C LEU A 409 -12.33 13.14 -14.05
N GLY A 410 -11.74 14.05 -14.85
CA GLY A 410 -10.41 13.89 -15.44
C GLY A 410 -10.27 12.64 -16.33
N SER A 411 -9.05 12.33 -16.74
CA SER A 411 -8.75 11.03 -17.37
C SER A 411 -8.90 9.92 -16.33
N SER A 412 -9.71 8.92 -16.63
CA SER A 412 -10.13 7.91 -15.67
C SER A 412 -10.23 6.52 -16.30
N ALA A 413 -10.12 5.51 -15.46
CA ALA A 413 -10.47 4.13 -15.78
C ALA A 413 -11.53 3.63 -14.80
N PHE A 414 -12.42 2.77 -15.26
CA PHE A 414 -13.42 2.14 -14.41
C PHE A 414 -13.69 0.69 -14.83
N PHE A 415 -14.24 -0.07 -13.91
CA PHE A 415 -14.81 -1.38 -14.19
C PHE A 415 -16.21 -1.48 -13.60
N ALA A 416 -17.01 -2.38 -14.14
CA ALA A 416 -18.28 -2.79 -13.55
C ALA A 416 -18.53 -4.28 -13.79
N ASN A 417 -19.11 -4.92 -12.78
CA ASN A 417 -19.55 -6.30 -12.81
C ASN A 417 -21.06 -6.38 -12.57
N GLY A 418 -21.70 -7.36 -13.18
CA GLY A 418 -23.11 -7.61 -13.01
C GLY A 418 -23.65 -8.61 -14.00
N SER A 419 -24.90 -8.42 -14.43
CA SER A 419 -25.59 -9.36 -15.31
C SER A 419 -26.40 -8.64 -16.39
N ALA A 420 -26.54 -9.29 -17.53
CA ALA A 420 -27.54 -8.93 -18.52
C ALA A 420 -28.92 -9.35 -18.02
N VAL A 421 -29.91 -8.47 -18.13
CA VAL A 421 -31.30 -8.72 -17.69
C VAL A 421 -31.92 -9.86 -18.51
N SER A 422 -31.67 -9.90 -19.82
CA SER A 422 -32.15 -10.99 -20.67
C SER A 422 -31.26 -12.22 -20.53
N GLY A 423 -31.85 -13.31 -20.04
CA GLY A 423 -31.18 -14.59 -19.87
C GLY A 423 -30.20 -14.65 -18.69
N ASN A 424 -30.19 -13.62 -17.85
CA ASN A 424 -29.36 -13.52 -16.64
C ASN A 424 -27.88 -13.93 -16.88
N LYS A 425 -27.31 -13.48 -18.02
CA LYS A 425 -25.94 -13.79 -18.40
C LYS A 425 -24.96 -12.91 -17.61
N PRO A 426 -23.83 -13.46 -17.19
CA PRO A 426 -22.78 -12.67 -16.53
C PRO A 426 -22.27 -11.58 -17.46
N TYR A 427 -21.97 -10.43 -16.87
CA TYR A 427 -21.49 -9.26 -17.57
C TYR A 427 -20.38 -8.58 -16.79
N ALA A 428 -19.28 -8.30 -17.46
CA ALA A 428 -18.19 -7.53 -16.92
C ALA A 428 -17.65 -6.56 -17.96
N LEU A 429 -17.29 -5.36 -17.54
CA LEU A 429 -16.65 -4.39 -18.42
C LEU A 429 -15.49 -3.70 -17.70
N ALA A 430 -14.54 -3.23 -18.50
CA ALA A 430 -13.52 -2.27 -18.09
C ALA A 430 -13.33 -1.23 -19.17
N SER A 431 -13.05 -0.01 -18.76
CA SER A 431 -12.97 1.14 -19.67
C SER A 431 -11.94 2.13 -19.18
N ARG A 432 -11.41 2.89 -20.12
CA ARG A 432 -10.66 4.11 -19.84
C ARG A 432 -11.08 5.22 -20.78
N PHE A 433 -10.93 6.47 -20.35
CA PHE A 433 -11.27 7.63 -21.16
C PHE A 433 -10.46 8.87 -20.76
N ASP A 434 -10.37 9.79 -21.71
CA ASP A 434 -9.85 11.14 -21.53
C ASP A 434 -10.98 12.15 -21.67
N THR A 435 -10.99 13.18 -20.83
CA THR A 435 -12.07 14.16 -20.73
C THR A 435 -11.69 15.53 -21.26
N ASN A 436 -12.65 16.25 -21.81
CA ASN A 436 -12.59 17.69 -22.05
C ASN A 436 -13.59 18.39 -21.11
N ALA A 437 -13.08 18.95 -20.03
CA ALA A 437 -13.92 19.56 -18.98
C ALA A 437 -14.72 20.78 -19.47
N ALA A 438 -14.23 21.50 -20.48
CA ALA A 438 -14.90 22.69 -21.01
C ALA A 438 -16.16 22.35 -21.81
N THR A 439 -16.17 21.21 -22.51
CA THR A 439 -17.28 20.80 -23.38
C THR A 439 -18.17 19.71 -22.77
N GLY A 440 -17.71 19.02 -21.72
CA GLY A 440 -18.37 17.82 -21.18
C GLY A 440 -18.33 16.63 -22.14
N GLN A 441 -17.37 16.61 -23.06
CA GLN A 441 -17.17 15.53 -24.02
C GLN A 441 -15.90 14.75 -23.72
N PHE A 442 -15.82 13.53 -24.21
CA PHE A 442 -14.61 12.74 -24.18
C PHE A 442 -13.70 13.13 -25.36
N SER A 443 -12.41 13.29 -25.08
CA SER A 443 -11.38 13.47 -26.12
C SER A 443 -10.81 12.14 -26.61
N GLY A 444 -11.16 11.03 -25.94
CA GLY A 444 -10.83 9.65 -26.29
C GLY A 444 -11.39 8.71 -25.25
N GLY A 445 -11.61 7.47 -25.65
CA GLY A 445 -12.08 6.43 -24.73
C GLY A 445 -12.21 5.09 -25.42
N VAL A 446 -11.99 4.02 -24.66
CA VAL A 446 -12.15 2.64 -25.11
C VAL A 446 -12.79 1.81 -24.02
N VAL A 447 -13.55 0.81 -24.43
CA VAL A 447 -14.18 -0.17 -23.56
C VAL A 447 -13.88 -1.57 -24.05
N ASP A 448 -13.59 -2.46 -23.10
CA ASP A 448 -13.65 -3.90 -23.27
C ASP A 448 -14.83 -4.43 -22.45
N ALA A 449 -15.58 -5.34 -23.01
CA ALA A 449 -16.71 -5.97 -22.31
C ALA A 449 -16.75 -7.47 -22.60
N ASN A 450 -17.10 -8.23 -21.58
CA ASN A 450 -17.38 -9.65 -21.66
C ASN A 450 -18.85 -9.89 -21.26
N ASN A 451 -19.68 -10.28 -22.22
CA ASN A 451 -21.08 -10.55 -22.02
C ASN A 451 -21.34 -12.05 -22.26
N GLY A 452 -21.34 -12.84 -21.19
CA GLY A 452 -21.53 -14.27 -21.26
C GLY A 452 -20.52 -14.98 -22.18
N GLY A 453 -19.25 -14.55 -22.18
CA GLY A 453 -18.19 -15.05 -23.04
C GLY A 453 -18.07 -14.37 -24.40
N ALA A 454 -19.05 -13.56 -24.79
CA ALA A 454 -18.95 -12.73 -26.01
C ALA A 454 -18.10 -11.49 -25.70
N MET A 455 -16.86 -11.52 -26.21
CA MET A 455 -15.90 -10.43 -25.99
C MET A 455 -16.05 -9.34 -27.03
N THR A 456 -16.11 -8.09 -26.56
CA THR A 456 -15.82 -6.90 -27.36
C THR A 456 -14.56 -6.25 -26.79
N THR A 457 -13.58 -5.97 -27.63
CA THR A 457 -12.28 -5.48 -27.19
C THR A 457 -11.90 -4.17 -27.88
N ASN A 458 -11.31 -3.27 -27.11
CA ASN A 458 -10.79 -1.98 -27.58
C ASN A 458 -11.79 -1.17 -28.42
N THR A 459 -13.08 -1.23 -28.04
CA THR A 459 -14.15 -0.49 -28.75
C THR A 459 -14.06 0.97 -28.36
N ALA A 460 -13.88 1.85 -29.35
CA ALA A 460 -13.83 3.29 -29.13
C ALA A 460 -15.20 3.85 -28.73
N PHE A 461 -15.22 4.88 -27.89
CA PHE A 461 -16.43 5.65 -27.62
C PHE A 461 -16.97 6.28 -28.90
N SER A 462 -18.28 6.36 -29.03
CA SER A 462 -18.91 6.97 -30.20
C SER A 462 -18.72 8.51 -30.24
N SER A 463 -18.91 9.12 -31.40
CA SER A 463 -18.76 10.56 -31.59
C SER A 463 -19.74 11.43 -30.77
N GLY A 464 -20.79 10.83 -30.19
CA GLY A 464 -21.76 11.50 -29.30
C GLY A 464 -21.50 11.27 -27.81
N ALA A 465 -20.41 10.60 -27.45
CA ALA A 465 -20.10 10.32 -26.06
C ALA A 465 -19.84 11.59 -25.24
N SER A 466 -20.50 11.69 -24.09
CA SER A 466 -20.47 12.89 -23.26
C SER A 466 -20.61 12.54 -21.78
N TYR A 467 -20.27 13.51 -20.93
CA TYR A 467 -20.42 13.38 -19.48
C TYR A 467 -20.80 14.71 -18.84
N SER A 468 -21.36 14.63 -17.64
CA SER A 468 -21.61 15.77 -16.78
C SER A 468 -21.40 15.40 -15.33
N VAL A 469 -20.91 16.34 -14.50
CA VAL A 469 -20.72 16.17 -13.05
C VAL A 469 -21.30 17.38 -12.34
N ALA A 470 -22.27 17.16 -11.45
CA ALA A 470 -22.87 18.17 -10.61
C ALA A 470 -21.99 18.49 -9.39
N ALA A 471 -22.27 19.58 -8.70
CA ALA A 471 -21.54 20.03 -7.50
C ALA A 471 -21.59 19.01 -6.34
N SER A 472 -22.61 18.16 -6.29
CA SER A 472 -22.73 17.04 -5.34
C SER A 472 -21.76 15.87 -5.61
N GLY A 473 -21.09 15.85 -6.75
CA GLY A 473 -20.29 14.73 -7.21
C GLY A 473 -21.08 13.65 -7.97
N ARG A 474 -22.41 13.78 -8.07
CA ARG A 474 -23.23 12.95 -8.96
C ARG A 474 -23.01 13.36 -10.40
N GLY A 475 -22.75 12.40 -11.26
CA GLY A 475 -22.57 12.66 -12.68
C GLY A 475 -23.22 11.59 -13.55
N GLN A 476 -23.22 11.87 -14.85
CA GLN A 476 -23.67 10.94 -15.89
C GLN A 476 -22.54 10.76 -16.91
N ILE A 477 -22.39 9.55 -17.41
CA ILE A 477 -21.45 9.17 -18.46
C ILE A 477 -22.23 8.44 -19.55
N GLY A 478 -22.22 8.95 -20.76
CA GLY A 478 -22.75 8.28 -21.95
C GLY A 478 -21.59 7.94 -22.89
N THR A 479 -21.34 6.67 -23.15
CA THR A 479 -20.29 6.23 -24.10
C THR A 479 -20.80 6.16 -25.52
N GLY A 480 -22.11 6.41 -25.72
CA GLY A 480 -22.85 6.28 -26.97
C GLY A 480 -23.48 4.89 -27.15
N SER A 481 -22.93 3.87 -26.54
CA SER A 481 -23.52 2.52 -26.48
C SER A 481 -24.03 2.14 -25.08
N SER A 482 -23.58 2.81 -24.05
CA SER A 482 -23.97 2.54 -22.66
C SER A 482 -24.04 3.83 -21.84
N ASN A 483 -24.91 3.83 -20.84
CA ASN A 483 -25.14 4.95 -19.93
C ASN A 483 -24.88 4.56 -18.49
N PHE A 484 -24.24 5.47 -17.75
CA PHE A 484 -23.85 5.26 -16.36
C PHE A 484 -24.16 6.48 -15.50
N ILE A 485 -24.51 6.24 -14.26
CA ILE A 485 -24.43 7.21 -13.16
C ILE A 485 -23.09 7.02 -12.46
N VAL A 486 -22.42 8.12 -12.15
CA VAL A 486 -21.22 8.13 -11.30
C VAL A 486 -21.47 8.98 -10.06
N TRP A 487 -20.94 8.55 -8.92
CA TRP A 487 -20.81 9.34 -7.71
C TRP A 487 -19.34 9.43 -7.33
N LEU A 488 -18.80 10.64 -7.32
CA LEU A 488 -17.41 10.89 -6.96
C LEU A 488 -17.25 11.02 -5.44
N ALA A 489 -16.45 10.16 -4.85
CA ALA A 489 -16.00 10.31 -3.47
C ALA A 489 -14.88 11.36 -3.37
N SER A 490 -14.02 11.43 -4.39
CA SER A 490 -12.95 12.41 -4.49
C SER A 490 -12.58 12.64 -5.96
N GLN A 491 -11.60 13.50 -6.21
CA GLN A 491 -11.01 13.62 -7.55
C GLN A 491 -10.21 12.37 -7.99
N LYS A 492 -9.98 11.41 -7.08
CA LYS A 492 -9.20 10.20 -7.37
C LYS A 492 -10.06 8.97 -7.61
N GLN A 493 -11.24 8.89 -7.00
CA GLN A 493 -12.11 7.72 -7.09
C GLN A 493 -13.60 8.05 -6.95
N GLY A 494 -14.42 7.16 -7.48
CA GLY A 494 -15.87 7.17 -7.36
C GLY A 494 -16.45 5.77 -7.56
N VAL A 495 -17.77 5.70 -7.49
CA VAL A 495 -18.55 4.50 -7.80
C VAL A 495 -19.37 4.73 -9.06
N ILE A 496 -19.70 3.66 -9.78
CA ILE A 496 -20.39 3.73 -11.05
C ILE A 496 -21.53 2.69 -11.10
N LEU A 497 -22.66 3.08 -11.67
CA LEU A 497 -23.83 2.25 -11.90
C LEU A 497 -24.21 2.33 -13.38
N GLN A 498 -24.31 1.19 -14.05
CA GLN A 498 -24.90 1.12 -15.39
C GLN A 498 -26.42 1.27 -15.31
N ILE A 499 -26.97 2.17 -16.10
CA ILE A 499 -28.41 2.48 -16.12
C ILE A 499 -29.08 2.10 -17.43
N ASP A 500 -28.43 1.28 -18.26
CA ASP A 500 -29.08 0.69 -19.42
C ASP A 500 -30.06 -0.40 -18.94
N PRO A 501 -31.29 -0.45 -19.45
CA PRO A 501 -32.30 -1.42 -18.98
C PRO A 501 -31.93 -2.88 -19.31
N SER A 502 -30.92 -3.11 -20.14
CA SER A 502 -30.44 -4.44 -20.51
C SER A 502 -29.41 -5.02 -19.56
N PHE A 503 -28.83 -4.21 -18.67
CA PHE A 503 -27.75 -4.60 -17.78
C PHE A 503 -27.96 -4.03 -16.38
N VAL A 504 -27.64 -4.83 -15.37
CA VAL A 504 -27.50 -4.41 -13.99
C VAL A 504 -26.05 -4.62 -13.60
N ALA A 505 -25.26 -3.55 -13.55
CA ALA A 505 -23.85 -3.62 -13.22
C ALA A 505 -23.39 -2.39 -12.41
N THR A 506 -22.49 -2.62 -11.45
CA THR A 506 -21.87 -1.56 -10.66
C THR A 506 -20.39 -1.86 -10.46
N GLY A 507 -19.63 -0.83 -10.13
CA GLY A 507 -18.19 -0.93 -9.92
C GLY A 507 -17.56 0.34 -9.42
N GLN A 508 -16.27 0.48 -9.69
CA GLN A 508 -15.48 1.61 -9.22
C GLN A 508 -14.82 2.34 -10.38
N LEU A 509 -14.64 3.64 -10.18
CA LEU A 509 -13.97 4.55 -11.09
C LEU A 509 -12.75 5.13 -10.39
N PHE A 510 -11.63 5.19 -11.11
CA PHE A 510 -10.36 5.71 -10.63
C PHE A 510 -9.79 6.72 -11.60
N ARG A 511 -9.27 7.84 -11.09
CA ARG A 511 -8.52 8.79 -11.91
C ARG A 511 -7.16 8.19 -12.26
N GLN A 512 -6.82 8.19 -13.54
CA GLN A 512 -5.52 7.74 -14.01
C GLN A 512 -4.44 8.79 -13.71
N GLN A 513 -3.29 8.33 -13.25
CA GLN A 513 -2.08 9.15 -13.23
C GLN A 513 -1.53 9.29 -14.65
N THR A 514 -1.06 10.47 -15.02
CA THR A 514 -0.46 10.72 -16.34
C THR A 514 1.04 10.42 -16.32
N GLY A 515 1.55 9.92 -17.46
CA GLY A 515 3.00 9.77 -17.67
C GLY A 515 3.69 8.64 -16.91
N PHE A 516 2.95 7.70 -16.31
CA PHE A 516 3.58 6.53 -15.68
C PHE A 516 3.91 5.44 -16.70
N GLN A 517 4.92 4.65 -16.38
CA GLN A 517 5.27 3.41 -17.07
C GLN A 517 4.86 2.21 -16.22
N LEU A 518 4.68 1.06 -16.88
CA LEU A 518 4.53 -0.23 -16.20
C LEU A 518 5.70 -0.46 -15.24
N VAL A 519 5.37 -0.66 -13.97
CA VAL A 519 6.39 -0.88 -12.93
C VAL A 519 6.56 -2.38 -12.71
N THR A 520 7.79 -2.83 -12.74
CA THR A 520 8.15 -4.21 -12.33
C THR A 520 7.84 -4.41 -10.85
N GLY A 521 7.32 -5.57 -10.49
CA GLY A 521 7.02 -5.90 -9.10
C GLY A 521 5.88 -6.91 -8.94
N GLY A 522 5.61 -7.28 -7.70
CA GLY A 522 4.50 -8.13 -7.30
C GLY A 522 3.20 -7.35 -7.15
N TYR A 523 2.08 -7.95 -7.56
CA TYR A 523 0.73 -7.43 -7.41
C TYR A 523 -0.17 -8.55 -6.88
N ALA A 524 -1.05 -8.22 -5.94
CA ALA A 524 -2.09 -9.12 -5.47
C ALA A 524 -3.45 -8.70 -6.02
N PHE A 525 -4.30 -9.67 -6.33
CA PHE A 525 -5.64 -9.43 -6.86
C PHE A 525 -6.65 -10.43 -6.30
N ALA A 526 -7.93 -10.07 -6.29
CA ALA A 526 -9.05 -11.00 -6.19
C ALA A 526 -10.19 -10.52 -7.06
N THR A 527 -10.89 -11.48 -7.65
CA THR A 527 -12.06 -11.25 -8.48
C THR A 527 -13.10 -12.34 -8.24
N ALA A 528 -14.37 -12.02 -8.43
CA ALA A 528 -15.41 -13.03 -8.53
C ALA A 528 -16.23 -12.80 -9.79
N GLY A 529 -16.70 -13.88 -10.36
CA GLY A 529 -17.53 -13.88 -11.55
C GLY A 529 -18.15 -15.24 -11.79
N VAL A 530 -18.47 -15.51 -13.04
CA VAL A 530 -19.21 -16.71 -13.43
C VAL A 530 -18.59 -17.26 -14.71
N ASN A 531 -18.75 -18.57 -14.96
CA ASN A 531 -18.44 -19.10 -16.28
C ASN A 531 -19.41 -18.48 -17.33
N SER A 532 -19.01 -18.51 -18.60
CA SER A 532 -19.75 -17.87 -19.68
C SER A 532 -21.19 -18.41 -19.87
N ALA A 533 -21.47 -19.62 -19.39
CA ALA A 533 -22.82 -20.20 -19.37
C ALA A 533 -23.70 -19.64 -18.25
N GLY A 534 -23.14 -18.84 -17.32
CA GLY A 534 -23.86 -18.30 -16.17
C GLY A 534 -24.24 -19.35 -15.12
N SER A 535 -23.66 -20.52 -15.19
CA SER A 535 -24.07 -21.70 -14.38
C SER A 535 -23.10 -22.06 -13.26
N VAL A 536 -21.85 -21.62 -13.33
CA VAL A 536 -20.82 -21.93 -12.33
C VAL A 536 -20.13 -20.65 -11.88
N LEU A 537 -20.31 -20.33 -10.61
CA LEU A 537 -19.60 -19.25 -9.94
C LEU A 537 -18.10 -19.55 -9.91
N GLN A 538 -17.27 -18.52 -10.05
CA GLN A 538 -15.83 -18.61 -9.92
C GLN A 538 -15.31 -17.44 -9.10
N ALA A 539 -14.42 -17.72 -8.15
CA ALA A 539 -13.63 -16.71 -7.45
C ALA A 539 -12.16 -17.03 -7.67
N ILE A 540 -11.39 -16.00 -7.93
CA ILE A 540 -9.97 -16.10 -8.26
C ILE A 540 -9.22 -15.06 -7.45
N ASP A 541 -8.21 -15.47 -6.71
CA ASP A 541 -7.21 -14.58 -6.13
C ASP A 541 -5.82 -15.02 -6.52
N GLY A 542 -4.84 -14.16 -6.30
CA GLY A 542 -3.48 -14.55 -6.59
C GLY A 542 -2.48 -13.42 -6.51
N GLN A 543 -1.27 -13.79 -6.88
CA GLN A 543 -0.14 -12.87 -6.96
C GLN A 543 0.43 -12.92 -8.38
N LEU A 544 0.66 -11.74 -8.94
CA LEU A 544 1.27 -11.54 -10.26
C LEU A 544 2.59 -10.79 -10.10
N THR A 545 3.59 -11.18 -10.87
CA THR A 545 4.86 -10.44 -10.97
C THR A 545 5.03 -9.95 -12.39
N ILE A 546 5.14 -8.65 -12.57
CA ILE A 546 5.47 -8.00 -13.84
C ILE A 546 6.99 -7.84 -13.91
N ALA A 547 7.62 -8.34 -14.98
CA ALA A 547 9.06 -8.30 -15.19
C ALA A 547 9.40 -7.87 -16.64
N GLY A 548 10.69 -7.81 -16.99
CA GLY A 548 11.16 -7.52 -18.34
C GLY A 548 10.72 -6.17 -18.90
N LEU A 549 10.80 -5.11 -18.09
CA LEU A 549 10.31 -3.76 -18.45
C LEU A 549 8.82 -3.75 -18.84
N GLY A 550 8.01 -4.61 -18.22
CA GLY A 550 6.58 -4.71 -18.45
C GLY A 550 6.19 -5.56 -19.65
N THR A 551 7.04 -6.48 -20.12
CA THR A 551 6.76 -7.35 -21.27
C THR A 551 6.40 -8.78 -20.90
N SER A 552 6.69 -9.22 -19.67
CA SER A 552 6.35 -10.55 -19.17
C SER A 552 5.62 -10.49 -17.84
N LEU A 553 4.75 -11.46 -17.64
CA LEU A 553 3.99 -11.63 -16.40
C LEU A 553 4.08 -13.09 -15.98
N SER A 554 4.35 -13.30 -14.71
CA SER A 554 4.31 -14.60 -14.06
C SER A 554 3.59 -14.49 -12.72
N GLY A 555 3.08 -15.61 -12.20
CA GLY A 555 2.42 -15.61 -10.90
C GLY A 555 1.75 -16.93 -10.57
N MET A 556 0.98 -16.89 -9.50
CA MET A 556 0.13 -18.00 -9.05
C MET A 556 -1.27 -17.45 -8.81
N GLU A 557 -2.26 -18.23 -9.19
CA GLU A 557 -3.65 -17.92 -8.86
C GLU A 557 -4.33 -19.13 -8.21
N ASP A 558 -5.18 -18.85 -7.25
CA ASP A 558 -6.07 -19.80 -6.61
C ASP A 558 -7.48 -19.60 -7.16
N VAL A 559 -8.09 -20.66 -7.62
CA VAL A 559 -9.40 -20.64 -8.27
C VAL A 559 -10.37 -21.52 -7.50
N ASN A 560 -11.47 -20.93 -7.06
CA ASN A 560 -12.60 -21.68 -6.51
C ASN A 560 -13.79 -21.63 -7.47
N SER A 561 -14.24 -22.78 -7.92
CA SER A 561 -15.43 -22.96 -8.77
C SER A 561 -16.60 -23.62 -8.03
N GLY A 562 -16.58 -23.64 -6.70
CA GLY A 562 -17.55 -24.36 -5.87
C GLY A 562 -17.33 -25.87 -5.84
N THR A 563 -17.08 -26.49 -7.00
CA THR A 563 -16.82 -27.94 -7.11
C THR A 563 -15.33 -28.29 -7.13
N ALA A 564 -14.48 -27.33 -7.44
CA ALA A 564 -13.02 -27.49 -7.48
C ALA A 564 -12.31 -26.26 -6.91
N GLN A 565 -11.32 -26.53 -6.07
CA GLN A 565 -10.35 -25.53 -5.56
C GLN A 565 -9.00 -25.93 -6.09
N ILE A 566 -8.39 -25.07 -6.90
CA ILE A 566 -7.10 -25.34 -7.55
C ILE A 566 -6.16 -24.13 -7.44
N SER A 567 -4.87 -24.43 -7.26
CA SER A 567 -3.80 -23.43 -7.44
C SER A 567 -3.09 -23.74 -8.75
N ARG A 568 -2.87 -22.71 -9.57
CA ARG A 568 -2.21 -22.86 -10.85
C ARG A 568 -1.20 -21.74 -11.13
N THR A 569 -0.14 -22.09 -11.84
CA THR A 569 0.85 -21.11 -12.30
C THR A 569 0.31 -20.32 -13.49
N LEU A 570 0.53 -19.02 -13.46
CA LEU A 570 0.22 -18.11 -14.56
C LEU A 570 1.53 -17.55 -15.13
N THR A 571 1.80 -17.81 -16.41
CA THR A 571 2.94 -17.24 -17.14
C THR A 571 2.49 -16.79 -18.51
N GLY A 572 3.06 -15.70 -19.03
CA GLY A 572 2.70 -15.23 -20.36
C GLY A 572 3.30 -13.88 -20.69
N ASN A 573 2.84 -13.36 -21.83
CA ASN A 573 3.31 -12.10 -22.39
C ASN A 573 2.31 -10.98 -22.12
N LEU A 574 2.85 -9.83 -21.73
CA LEU A 574 2.11 -8.59 -21.59
C LEU A 574 2.40 -7.71 -22.80
N THR A 575 1.36 -7.34 -23.53
CA THR A 575 1.47 -6.44 -24.68
C THR A 575 0.88 -5.10 -24.29
N ALA A 576 1.74 -4.09 -24.15
CA ALA A 576 1.31 -2.73 -23.87
C ALA A 576 0.57 -2.14 -25.07
N GLY A 577 -0.62 -1.62 -24.84
CA GLY A 577 -1.37 -0.79 -25.76
C GLY A 577 -1.13 0.69 -25.51
N THR A 578 -1.81 1.54 -26.26
CA THR A 578 -1.80 2.97 -26.05
C THR A 578 -2.60 3.38 -24.80
N ASN A 579 -2.19 4.47 -24.16
CA ASN A 579 -2.98 5.13 -23.10
C ASN A 579 -3.25 4.29 -21.83
N GLY A 580 -2.30 3.43 -21.42
CA GLY A 580 -2.42 2.68 -20.16
C GLY A 580 -3.34 1.46 -20.22
N ARG A 581 -3.75 1.00 -21.41
CA ARG A 581 -4.34 -0.31 -21.63
C ARG A 581 -3.25 -1.30 -22.01
N ALA A 582 -3.35 -2.54 -21.53
CA ALA A 582 -2.52 -3.66 -21.97
C ALA A 582 -3.35 -4.93 -22.09
N SER A 583 -2.85 -5.90 -22.86
CA SER A 583 -3.42 -7.24 -22.93
C SER A 583 -2.40 -8.27 -22.46
N PHE A 584 -2.88 -9.25 -21.71
CA PHE A 584 -2.11 -10.39 -21.25
C PHE A 584 -2.63 -11.66 -21.91
N THR A 585 -1.72 -12.44 -22.49
CA THR A 585 -2.00 -13.76 -23.04
C THR A 585 -1.17 -14.78 -22.30
N SER A 586 -1.86 -15.70 -21.62
CA SER A 586 -1.22 -16.78 -20.87
C SER A 586 -0.66 -17.83 -21.80
N THR A 587 0.52 -18.36 -21.43
CA THR A 587 1.15 -19.52 -22.06
C THR A 587 1.02 -20.79 -21.22
N SER A 588 0.61 -20.68 -19.96
CA SER A 588 0.54 -21.80 -19.00
C SER A 588 -0.89 -22.19 -18.60
N ALA A 589 -1.87 -21.30 -18.78
CA ALA A 589 -3.25 -21.52 -18.40
C ALA A 589 -4.19 -20.89 -19.44
N SER A 590 -5.43 -21.35 -19.52
CA SER A 590 -6.47 -20.68 -20.33
C SER A 590 -6.98 -19.44 -19.58
N ALA A 591 -6.13 -18.42 -19.49
CA ALA A 591 -6.44 -17.17 -18.80
C ALA A 591 -5.87 -16.00 -19.58
N ASN A 592 -6.76 -15.21 -20.17
CA ASN A 592 -6.40 -13.99 -20.89
C ASN A 592 -7.05 -12.80 -20.20
N TYR A 593 -6.31 -11.69 -20.08
CA TYR A 593 -6.78 -10.50 -19.38
C TYR A 593 -6.55 -9.24 -20.20
N ALA A 594 -7.49 -8.30 -20.11
CA ALA A 594 -7.26 -6.91 -20.46
C ALA A 594 -6.96 -6.13 -19.16
N PHE A 595 -5.91 -5.32 -19.16
CA PHE A 595 -5.49 -4.50 -18.05
C PHE A 595 -5.67 -3.02 -18.37
N TYR A 596 -6.13 -2.25 -17.39
CA TYR A 596 -6.22 -0.80 -17.45
C TYR A 596 -5.49 -0.19 -16.28
N PHE A 597 -4.32 0.38 -16.53
CA PHE A 597 -3.46 0.92 -15.50
C PHE A 597 -4.03 2.24 -14.97
N VAL A 598 -4.23 2.31 -13.66
CA VAL A 598 -4.67 3.50 -12.93
C VAL A 598 -3.47 4.30 -12.44
N SER A 599 -2.50 3.59 -11.88
CA SER A 599 -1.25 4.12 -11.33
C SER A 599 -0.15 3.06 -11.40
N PRO A 600 1.09 3.36 -11.04
CA PRO A 600 2.14 2.34 -10.89
C PRO A 600 1.78 1.22 -9.91
N ASP A 601 0.90 1.49 -8.97
CA ASP A 601 0.57 0.60 -7.86
C ASP A 601 -0.80 -0.09 -8.01
N LYS A 602 -1.60 0.28 -9.03
CA LYS A 602 -2.96 -0.25 -9.21
C LYS A 602 -3.37 -0.34 -10.67
N PHE A 603 -4.00 -1.44 -11.03
CA PHE A 603 -4.66 -1.59 -12.34
C PHE A 603 -5.98 -2.36 -12.22
N ILE A 604 -6.84 -2.15 -13.20
CA ILE A 604 -8.08 -2.90 -13.39
C ILE A 604 -7.77 -4.11 -14.27
N MET A 605 -8.35 -5.26 -13.92
CA MET A 605 -8.31 -6.51 -14.68
C MET A 605 -9.70 -6.83 -15.20
N LEU A 606 -9.80 -7.23 -16.46
CA LEU A 606 -10.98 -7.81 -17.07
C LEU A 606 -10.61 -9.15 -17.68
N SER A 607 -11.40 -10.21 -17.41
CA SER A 607 -11.25 -11.47 -18.11
C SER A 607 -11.54 -11.28 -19.60
N ALA A 608 -10.54 -11.58 -20.42
CA ALA A 608 -10.63 -11.66 -21.86
C ALA A 608 -10.79 -13.11 -22.35
N ASP A 609 -11.07 -14.03 -21.44
CA ASP A 609 -11.35 -15.44 -21.74
C ASP A 609 -12.86 -15.61 -22.00
N PRO A 610 -13.24 -16.30 -23.11
CA PRO A 610 -14.66 -16.55 -23.41
C PRO A 610 -15.34 -17.51 -22.42
N ASN A 611 -14.57 -18.20 -21.57
CA ASN A 611 -15.12 -19.15 -20.62
C ASN A 611 -15.35 -18.56 -19.21
N THR A 612 -14.83 -17.35 -18.93
CA THR A 612 -14.96 -16.70 -17.62
C THR A 612 -15.33 -15.24 -17.78
N VAL A 613 -16.19 -14.73 -16.91
CA VAL A 613 -16.67 -13.35 -16.95
C VAL A 613 -16.49 -12.71 -15.59
N PHE A 614 -15.50 -11.83 -15.46
CA PHE A 614 -15.26 -11.02 -14.26
C PHE A 614 -14.44 -9.77 -14.57
N SER A 615 -14.50 -8.79 -13.70
CA SER A 615 -13.51 -7.72 -13.60
C SER A 615 -13.18 -7.41 -12.14
N GLY A 616 -12.06 -6.76 -11.90
CA GLY A 616 -11.61 -6.40 -10.55
C GLY A 616 -10.36 -5.53 -10.59
N THR A 617 -9.67 -5.44 -9.47
CA THR A 617 -8.43 -4.66 -9.34
C THR A 617 -7.28 -5.53 -8.86
N ALA A 618 -6.09 -5.20 -9.35
CA ALA A 618 -4.82 -5.68 -8.80
C ALA A 618 -4.06 -4.52 -8.17
N GLU A 619 -3.51 -4.75 -7.00
CA GLU A 619 -2.78 -3.78 -6.19
C GLU A 619 -1.36 -4.26 -5.93
N ARG A 620 -0.37 -3.35 -6.01
CA ARG A 620 1.04 -3.68 -5.81
C ARG A 620 1.32 -4.13 -4.38
N GLN A 621 2.23 -5.10 -4.24
CA GLN A 621 2.67 -5.59 -2.93
C GLN A 621 3.78 -4.72 -2.37
N CYS A 622 3.44 -3.81 -1.45
CA CYS A 622 4.38 -2.93 -0.75
C CYS A 622 3.74 -2.23 0.47
N SER A 623 4.55 -1.91 1.47
CA SER A 623 4.10 -1.21 2.68
C SER A 623 3.81 0.27 2.46
N ASP A 624 4.47 0.89 1.48
CA ASP A 624 4.45 2.33 1.20
C ASP A 624 3.76 2.68 -0.13
N CYS A 625 3.00 1.75 -0.71
CA CYS A 625 2.18 2.00 -1.90
C CYS A 625 0.98 2.90 -1.57
N GLN A 626 0.64 3.78 -2.50
CA GLN A 626 -0.56 4.61 -2.44
C GLN A 626 -1.61 4.05 -3.40
N PHE A 627 -2.76 3.67 -2.84
CA PHE A 627 -3.87 3.04 -3.57
C PHE A 627 -5.06 3.99 -3.74
#